data_688721ddf4e8e79fbf20c5fcbfcc6de0
#
_entry.id   688721ddf4e8e79fbf20c5fcbfcc6de0
#
_cell.length_a   1.000
_cell.length_b   1.000
_cell.length_c   1.000
_cell.angle_alpha   90.00
_cell.angle_beta   90.00
_cell.angle_gamma   90.00
#
_symmetry.space_group_name_H-M   'P 1'
#
loop_
_entity.id
_entity.type
_entity.pdbx_description
1 polymer ?
#
loop_
_entity_poly.entity_id
_entity_poly.type
_entity_poly.pdbx_seq_one_letter_code
_entity_poly.pdbx_strand_id
1 'polypeptide(L)'
;MSKIVLDASALLALLNQEAGAQHLTPELLRDATISTVNLAEVHTKLVREGGDPDEAWELALAPICEVEPFSSEQAKTAGGLAKQTRPLGLSLGDRACLALAILLKAPVYTTDKSWKNLKLGIRIHVIR
;
A
#
# COMPACT_ATOMS: atom_id res chain seq x y z
N MET A 1 5.10 -14.65 12.49
CA MET A 1 4.52 -14.53 11.16
C MET A 1 4.91 -13.22 10.54
N SER A 2 5.30 -13.29 9.29
CA SER A 2 5.80 -12.12 8.58
C SER A 2 4.66 -11.44 7.83
N LYS A 3 4.36 -10.20 8.20
CA LYS A 3 3.39 -9.40 7.44
C LYS A 3 4.12 -8.67 6.31
N ILE A 4 3.40 -8.40 5.24
CA ILE A 4 3.84 -7.49 4.18
C ILE A 4 2.80 -6.39 4.04
N VAL A 5 3.24 -5.22 3.59
CA VAL A 5 2.35 -4.08 3.39
C VAL A 5 2.28 -3.76 1.89
N LEU A 6 1.07 -3.64 1.38
CA LEU A 6 0.85 -3.20 0.01
C LEU A 6 0.43 -1.73 0.01
N ASP A 7 0.98 -0.95 -0.91
CA ASP A 7 0.44 0.37 -1.15
C ASP A 7 -0.71 0.26 -2.17
N ALA A 8 -1.38 1.38 -2.44
CA ALA A 8 -2.50 1.38 -3.38
C ALA A 8 -2.06 0.94 -4.78
N SER A 9 -0.87 1.36 -5.22
CA SER A 9 -0.39 1.04 -6.55
C SER A 9 -0.13 -0.44 -6.75
N ALA A 10 0.40 -1.12 -5.73
CA ALA A 10 0.64 -2.57 -5.79
C ALA A 10 -0.67 -3.33 -5.86
N LEU A 11 -1.64 -2.96 -5.03
CA LEU A 11 -2.96 -3.61 -5.06
C LEU A 11 -3.66 -3.38 -6.40
N LEU A 12 -3.61 -2.17 -6.94
CA LEU A 12 -4.19 -1.88 -8.25
C LEU A 12 -3.51 -2.67 -9.37
N ALA A 13 -2.18 -2.80 -9.32
CA ALA A 13 -1.45 -3.59 -10.30
C ALA A 13 -1.91 -5.05 -10.27
N LEU A 14 -2.11 -5.59 -9.07
CA LEU A 14 -2.61 -6.97 -8.91
C LEU A 14 -4.02 -7.12 -9.47
N LEU A 15 -4.93 -6.22 -9.12
CA LEU A 15 -6.33 -6.30 -9.56
C LEU A 15 -6.48 -6.12 -11.07
N ASN A 16 -5.67 -5.25 -11.66
CA ASN A 16 -5.73 -4.94 -13.09
C ASN A 16 -4.74 -5.76 -13.91
N GLN A 17 -4.03 -6.69 -13.30
CA GLN A 17 -3.02 -7.53 -13.95
C GLN A 17 -1.99 -6.69 -14.72
N GLU A 18 -1.54 -5.62 -14.10
CA GLU A 18 -0.52 -4.75 -14.67
C GLU A 18 0.89 -5.33 -14.47
N ALA A 19 1.87 -4.71 -15.13
CA ALA A 19 3.26 -5.13 -15.00
C ALA A 19 3.67 -5.14 -13.52
N GLY A 20 4.33 -6.21 -13.09
CA GLY A 20 4.77 -6.40 -11.71
C GLY A 20 3.83 -7.26 -10.87
N ALA A 21 2.59 -7.45 -11.30
CA ALA A 21 1.60 -8.24 -10.55
C ALA A 21 2.09 -9.67 -10.26
N GLN A 22 2.88 -10.24 -11.16
CA GLN A 22 3.42 -11.59 -11.01
C GLN A 22 4.33 -11.75 -9.79
N HIS A 23 4.88 -10.66 -9.27
CA HIS A 23 5.71 -10.69 -8.07
C HIS A 23 4.90 -10.82 -6.78
N LEU A 24 3.60 -10.55 -6.86
CA LEU A 24 2.68 -10.71 -5.72
C LEU A 24 2.08 -12.12 -5.78
N THR A 25 2.88 -13.09 -5.35
CA THR A 25 2.50 -14.51 -5.41
C THR A 25 1.43 -14.87 -4.37
N PRO A 26 0.68 -15.98 -4.57
CA PRO A 26 -0.28 -16.42 -3.55
C PRO A 26 0.34 -16.62 -2.17
N GLU A 27 1.57 -17.12 -2.09
CA GLU A 27 2.27 -17.31 -0.83
C GLU A 27 2.50 -15.99 -0.13
N LEU A 28 2.95 -14.97 -0.88
CA LEU A 28 3.21 -13.65 -0.34
C LEU A 28 1.92 -12.98 0.13
N LEU A 29 0.84 -13.13 -0.64
CA LEU A 29 -0.44 -12.50 -0.34
C LEU A 29 -1.14 -13.08 0.91
N ARG A 30 -0.73 -14.23 1.39
CA ARG A 30 -1.24 -14.76 2.67
C ARG A 30 -0.97 -13.81 3.83
N ASP A 31 0.05 -13.00 3.71
CA ASP A 31 0.49 -12.07 4.75
C ASP A 31 0.22 -10.61 4.37
N ALA A 32 -0.59 -10.37 3.33
CA ALA A 32 -0.82 -9.04 2.80
C ALA A 32 -1.68 -8.19 3.73
N THR A 33 -1.13 -7.05 4.11
CA THR A 33 -1.79 -6.06 4.97
C THR A 33 -1.86 -4.74 4.22
N ILE A 34 -2.94 -4.02 4.41
CA ILE A 34 -3.10 -2.71 3.79
C ILE A 34 -3.68 -1.71 4.80
N SER A 35 -3.24 -0.46 4.72
CA SER A 35 -3.84 0.63 5.47
C SER A 35 -5.24 0.94 4.96
N THR A 36 -6.15 1.30 5.86
CA THR A 36 -7.48 1.78 5.47
C THR A 36 -7.41 2.95 4.49
N VAL A 37 -6.37 3.80 4.60
CA VAL A 37 -6.17 4.92 3.68
C VAL A 37 -5.93 4.41 2.26
N ASN A 38 -5.02 3.47 2.11
CA ASN A 38 -4.67 2.93 0.78
C ASN A 38 -5.80 2.09 0.21
N LEU A 39 -6.53 1.36 1.06
CA LEU A 39 -7.71 0.62 0.62
C LEU A 39 -8.77 1.57 0.09
N ALA A 40 -9.00 2.70 0.78
CA ALA A 40 -9.94 3.72 0.31
C ALA A 40 -9.53 4.31 -1.03
N GLU A 41 -8.23 4.52 -1.25
CA GLU A 41 -7.72 5.00 -2.53
C GLU A 41 -8.02 4.02 -3.66
N VAL A 42 -7.77 2.74 -3.44
CA VAL A 42 -8.06 1.69 -4.43
C VAL A 42 -9.55 1.64 -4.71
N HIS A 43 -10.37 1.61 -3.67
CA HIS A 43 -11.84 1.58 -3.80
C HIS A 43 -12.34 2.78 -4.58
N THR A 44 -11.84 3.98 -4.24
CA THR A 44 -12.19 5.21 -4.93
C THR A 44 -11.92 5.12 -6.43
N LYS A 45 -10.74 4.61 -6.80
CA LYS A 45 -10.36 4.50 -8.20
C LYS A 45 -11.28 3.53 -8.95
N LEU A 46 -11.56 2.37 -8.35
CA LEU A 46 -12.44 1.37 -8.98
C LEU A 46 -13.85 1.94 -9.21
N VAL A 47 -14.37 2.69 -8.23
CA VAL A 47 -15.70 3.31 -8.35
C VAL A 47 -15.69 4.39 -9.44
N ARG A 48 -14.65 5.22 -9.47
CA ARG A 48 -14.53 6.27 -10.51
C ARG A 48 -14.42 5.69 -11.90
N GLU A 49 -13.89 4.50 -12.05
CA GLU A 49 -13.77 3.81 -13.34
C GLU A 49 -15.04 3.05 -13.72
N GLY A 50 -16.12 3.25 -12.99
CA GLY A 50 -17.44 2.71 -13.32
C GLY A 50 -17.88 1.50 -12.51
N GLY A 51 -17.09 1.08 -11.53
CA GLY A 51 -17.44 -0.05 -10.68
C GLY A 51 -18.60 0.26 -9.75
N ASP A 52 -19.46 -0.74 -9.53
CA ASP A 52 -20.46 -0.66 -8.47
C ASP A 52 -19.73 -0.57 -7.12
N PRO A 53 -20.09 0.35 -6.22
CA PRO A 53 -19.35 0.54 -4.97
C PRO A 53 -19.21 -0.71 -4.11
N ASP A 54 -20.25 -1.52 -4.00
CA ASP A 54 -20.21 -2.72 -3.17
C ASP A 54 -19.35 -3.82 -3.81
N GLU A 55 -19.49 -4.02 -5.11
CA GLU A 55 -18.67 -4.99 -5.86
C GLU A 55 -17.21 -4.57 -5.86
N ALA A 56 -16.94 -3.29 -6.06
CA ALA A 56 -15.58 -2.75 -6.06
C ALA A 56 -14.91 -2.94 -4.69
N TRP A 57 -15.68 -2.79 -3.61
CA TRP A 57 -15.19 -3.01 -2.26
C TRP A 57 -14.75 -4.47 -2.06
N GLU A 58 -15.62 -5.41 -2.44
CA GLU A 58 -15.31 -6.84 -2.34
C GLU A 58 -14.10 -7.21 -3.19
N LEU A 59 -14.00 -6.64 -4.38
CA LEU A 59 -12.87 -6.88 -5.27
C LEU A 59 -11.56 -6.40 -4.64
N ALA A 60 -11.57 -5.20 -4.06
CA ALA A 60 -10.38 -4.64 -3.42
C ALA A 60 -9.94 -5.46 -2.21
N LEU A 61 -10.89 -5.99 -1.44
CA LEU A 61 -10.59 -6.80 -0.25
C LEU A 61 -10.09 -8.19 -0.58
N ALA A 62 -10.45 -8.75 -1.74
CA ALA A 62 -10.22 -10.17 -2.03
C ALA A 62 -8.77 -10.64 -1.81
N PRO A 63 -7.72 -9.92 -2.25
CA PRO A 63 -6.36 -10.38 -2.05
C PRO A 63 -5.75 -10.00 -0.69
N ILE A 64 -6.48 -9.25 0.14
CA ILE A 64 -5.96 -8.71 1.39
C ILE A 64 -6.24 -9.66 2.54
N CYS A 65 -5.22 -9.98 3.32
CA CYS A 65 -5.35 -10.78 4.53
C CYS A 65 -5.86 -9.92 5.70
N GLU A 66 -5.31 -8.71 5.85
CA GLU A 66 -5.60 -7.88 7.01
C GLU A 66 -5.65 -6.41 6.63
N VAL A 67 -6.68 -5.70 7.10
CA VAL A 67 -6.81 -4.26 6.92
C VAL A 67 -6.50 -3.59 8.25
N GLU A 68 -5.53 -2.68 8.26
CA GLU A 68 -5.12 -1.97 9.46
C GLU A 68 -5.67 -0.54 9.48
N PRO A 69 -6.39 -0.15 10.54
CA PRO A 69 -6.86 1.23 10.68
C PRO A 69 -5.71 2.22 10.75
N PHE A 70 -5.87 3.35 10.08
CA PHE A 70 -4.92 4.45 10.17
C PHE A 70 -5.07 5.13 11.54
N SER A 71 -4.20 4.79 12.46
CA SER A 71 -4.28 5.23 13.85
C SER A 71 -3.64 6.60 14.07
N SER A 72 -3.85 7.16 15.27
CA SER A 72 -3.19 8.41 15.66
C SER A 72 -1.67 8.28 15.65
N GLU A 73 -1.15 7.14 16.08
CA GLU A 73 0.29 6.86 16.05
C GLU A 73 0.81 6.88 14.62
N GLN A 74 0.08 6.22 13.70
CA GLN A 74 0.45 6.22 12.29
C GLN A 74 0.34 7.61 11.68
N ALA A 75 -0.65 8.39 12.08
CA ALA A 75 -0.80 9.78 11.61
C ALA A 75 0.41 10.61 12.00
N LYS A 76 0.90 10.46 13.22
CA LYS A 76 2.09 11.17 13.69
C LYS A 76 3.32 10.76 12.88
N THR A 77 3.51 9.48 12.65
CA THR A 77 4.62 8.98 11.83
C THR A 77 4.52 9.46 10.40
N ALA A 78 3.33 9.38 9.78
CA ALA A 78 3.11 9.84 8.42
C ALA A 78 3.39 11.33 8.26
N GLY A 79 2.92 12.14 9.21
CA GLY A 79 3.23 13.57 9.22
C GLY A 79 4.71 13.85 9.37
N GLY A 80 5.37 13.09 10.24
CA GLY A 80 6.81 13.20 10.47
C GLY A 80 7.67 12.89 9.26
N LEU A 81 7.14 12.11 8.30
CA LEU A 81 7.85 11.77 7.06
C LEU A 81 7.75 12.86 5.99
N ALA A 82 6.95 13.90 6.21
CA ALA A 82 6.61 14.87 5.17
C ALA A 82 7.85 15.54 4.57
N LYS A 83 8.79 15.97 5.42
CA LYS A 83 10.00 16.66 4.95
C LYS A 83 10.91 15.74 4.16
N GLN A 84 11.12 14.52 4.67
CA GLN A 84 12.01 13.54 4.07
C GLN A 84 11.50 13.03 2.71
N THR A 85 10.18 12.94 2.55
CA THR A 85 9.55 12.41 1.33
C THR A 85 9.15 13.49 0.34
N ARG A 86 9.25 14.76 0.72
CA ARG A 86 8.89 15.89 -0.14
C ARG A 86 9.61 15.92 -1.48
N PRO A 87 10.92 15.65 -1.55
CA PRO A 87 11.62 15.64 -2.84
C PRO A 87 11.08 14.62 -3.83
N LEU A 88 10.46 13.56 -3.34
CA LEU A 88 9.87 12.51 -4.18
C LEU A 88 8.40 12.79 -4.50
N GLY A 89 7.82 13.83 -3.96
CA GLY A 89 6.42 14.16 -4.19
C GLY A 89 5.43 13.19 -3.59
N LEU A 90 5.80 12.51 -2.52
CA LEU A 90 4.92 11.50 -1.93
C LEU A 90 3.68 12.14 -1.30
N SER A 91 2.53 11.53 -1.56
CA SER A 91 1.24 11.96 -1.03
C SER A 91 1.04 11.52 0.42
N LEU A 92 -0.03 12.00 1.04
CA LEU A 92 -0.42 11.52 2.37
C LEU A 92 -0.69 10.02 2.34
N GLY A 93 -1.34 9.51 1.28
CA GLY A 93 -1.57 8.07 1.13
C GLY A 93 -0.28 7.27 1.09
N ASP A 94 0.72 7.76 0.36
CA ASP A 94 2.04 7.12 0.31
C ASP A 94 2.66 7.08 1.70
N ARG A 95 2.60 8.20 2.42
CA ARG A 95 3.17 8.29 3.77
C ARG A 95 2.39 7.44 4.78
N ALA A 96 1.08 7.29 4.60
CA ALA A 96 0.27 6.41 5.42
C ALA A 96 0.71 4.95 5.27
N CYS A 97 0.99 4.53 4.03
CA CYS A 97 1.51 3.19 3.75
C CYS A 97 2.86 2.97 4.44
N LEU A 98 3.77 3.92 4.28
CA LEU A 98 5.09 3.83 4.89
C LEU A 98 5.02 3.84 6.42
N ALA A 99 4.12 4.63 6.99
CA ALA A 99 3.91 4.66 8.44
C ALA A 99 3.45 3.31 8.98
N LEU A 100 2.54 2.65 8.27
CA LEU A 100 2.09 1.32 8.64
C LEU A 100 3.25 0.32 8.59
N ALA A 101 4.02 0.35 7.51
CA ALA A 101 5.16 -0.56 7.36
C ALA A 101 6.19 -0.35 8.47
N ILE A 102 6.47 0.89 8.84
CA ILE A 102 7.38 1.21 9.95
C ILE A 102 6.83 0.65 11.26
N LEU A 103 5.56 0.87 11.55
CA LEU A 103 4.92 0.38 12.78
C LEU A 103 5.01 -1.15 12.88
N LEU A 104 4.74 -1.84 11.78
CA LEU A 104 4.76 -3.30 11.75
C LEU A 104 6.15 -3.88 11.55
N LYS A 105 7.14 -3.05 11.26
CA LYS A 105 8.50 -3.49 10.88
C LYS A 105 8.42 -4.48 9.72
N ALA A 106 7.57 -4.18 8.75
CA ALA A 106 7.26 -5.05 7.63
C ALA A 106 7.76 -4.46 6.31
N PRO A 107 8.11 -5.30 5.33
CA PRO A 107 8.44 -4.81 4.00
C PRO A 107 7.21 -4.25 3.30
N VAL A 108 7.44 -3.29 2.42
CA VAL A 108 6.37 -2.67 1.63
C VAL A 108 6.57 -2.99 0.15
N TYR A 109 5.47 -3.20 -0.56
CA TYR A 109 5.44 -3.46 -1.99
C TYR A 109 4.73 -2.32 -2.70
N THR A 110 5.38 -1.76 -3.71
CA THR A 110 4.88 -0.59 -4.46
C THR A 110 5.27 -0.72 -5.93
N THR A 111 4.58 0.00 -6.80
CA THR A 111 5.02 0.16 -8.19
C THR A 111 5.84 1.43 -8.40
N ASP A 112 5.95 2.29 -7.39
CA ASP A 112 6.62 3.60 -7.51
C ASP A 112 8.14 3.46 -7.37
N LYS A 113 8.84 3.60 -8.47
CA LYS A 113 10.30 3.47 -8.51
C LYS A 113 11.02 4.52 -7.68
N SER A 114 10.38 5.66 -7.42
CA SER A 114 11.01 6.72 -6.63
C SER A 114 11.24 6.31 -5.17
N TRP A 115 10.52 5.30 -4.66
CA TRP A 115 10.69 4.83 -3.29
C TRP A 115 11.96 4.00 -3.09
N LYS A 116 12.58 3.56 -4.17
CA LYS A 116 13.71 2.63 -4.12
C LYS A 116 14.83 3.09 -3.20
N ASN A 117 15.08 4.39 -3.15
CA ASN A 117 16.19 4.96 -2.38
C ASN A 117 15.78 5.52 -1.02
N LEU A 118 14.53 5.33 -0.61
CA LEU A 118 14.09 5.74 0.72
C LEU A 118 14.75 4.86 1.78
N LYS A 119 15.30 5.49 2.81
CA LYS A 119 15.97 4.80 3.92
C LYS A 119 15.19 5.03 5.20
N LEU A 120 14.25 4.13 5.45
CA LEU A 120 13.32 4.23 6.57
C LEU A 120 13.43 3.05 7.55
N GLY A 121 14.46 2.22 7.38
CA GLY A 121 14.64 1.05 8.24
C GLY A 121 13.73 -0.12 7.88
N ILE A 122 13.02 -0.05 6.76
CA ILE A 122 12.18 -1.13 6.24
C ILE A 122 12.61 -1.45 4.80
N ARG A 123 12.32 -2.67 4.37
CA ARG A 123 12.57 -3.05 2.98
C ARG A 123 11.47 -2.52 2.08
N ILE A 124 11.87 -1.98 0.95
CA ILE A 124 10.94 -1.50 -0.07
C ILE A 124 11.16 -2.32 -1.33
N HIS A 125 10.11 -3.01 -1.77
CA HIS A 125 10.12 -3.82 -2.99
C HIS A 125 9.34 -3.10 -4.08
N VAL A 126 10.04 -2.64 -5.11
CA VAL A 126 9.42 -2.04 -6.29
C VAL A 126 9.16 -3.17 -7.27
N ILE A 127 7.88 -3.42 -7.57
CA ILE A 127 7.48 -4.63 -8.32
C ILE A 127 7.50 -4.48 -9.83
N ARG A 128 7.82 -3.28 -10.36
CA ARG A 128 7.98 -3.12 -11.81
C ARG A 128 9.00 -2.08 -12.23
#